data_90a60aa62548192abd080b4e1f1091ba
#
_entry.id   90a60aa62548192abd080b4e1f1091ba
#
_cell.length_a   1.000
_cell.length_b   1.000
_cell.length_c   1.000
_cell.angle_alpha   90.00
_cell.angle_beta   90.00
_cell.angle_gamma   90.00
#
_symmetry.space_group_name_H-M   'P 1'
#
loop_
_entity.id
_entity.type
_entity.pdbx_description
1 polymer ?
#
loop_
_entity_poly.entity_id
_entity_poly.type
_entity_poly.pdbx_seq_one_letter_code
_entity_poly.pdbx_strand_id
1 'polypeptide(L)'
;VLTDRQELGIKGEWIAERWLKLRGWAILDRRFRDGHRDLDLVACKIEAGKSDRLVAFVEVRTRFSTDFGTPAETVGWKKQRELARSARKWISSNRRSGDTYRFDVVGVIVGGGSVQIQYVPDAFWLRQFG
;
A
#
# COMPACT_ATOMS: atom_id res chain seq x y z
N VAL A 1 6.96 24.09 5.63
CA VAL A 1 8.22 23.39 5.39
C VAL A 1 8.09 21.93 5.82
N LEU A 2 8.44 21.01 4.95
CA LEU A 2 8.41 19.58 5.24
C LEU A 2 9.65 19.16 6.04
N THR A 3 9.47 18.22 6.96
CA THR A 3 10.59 17.56 7.63
C THR A 3 11.26 16.59 6.65
N ASP A 4 12.48 16.16 6.97
CA ASP A 4 13.20 15.15 6.18
C ASP A 4 12.40 13.85 6.08
N ARG A 5 11.75 13.43 7.17
CA ARG A 5 10.94 12.22 7.16
C ARG A 5 9.66 12.37 6.33
N GLN A 6 9.06 13.56 6.33
CA GLN A 6 7.91 13.83 5.46
C GLN A 6 8.28 13.81 3.99
N GLU A 7 9.41 14.42 3.64
CA GLU A 7 9.93 14.37 2.27
C GLU A 7 10.28 12.94 1.86
N LEU A 8 10.88 12.18 2.77
CA LEU A 8 11.21 10.78 2.53
C LEU A 8 9.93 9.98 2.26
N GLY A 9 8.88 10.20 3.04
CA GLY A 9 7.59 9.53 2.84
C GLY A 9 6.99 9.80 1.47
N ILE A 10 7.00 11.06 1.03
CA ILE A 10 6.50 11.44 -0.30
C ILE A 10 7.30 10.75 -1.41
N LYS A 11 8.61 10.77 -1.30
CA LYS A 11 9.48 10.10 -2.26
C LYS A 11 9.27 8.59 -2.26
N GLY A 12 9.06 8.01 -1.08
CA GLY A 12 8.80 6.58 -0.94
C GLY A 12 7.52 6.15 -1.63
N GLU A 13 6.45 6.91 -1.49
CA GLU A 13 5.19 6.62 -2.18
C GLU A 13 5.37 6.67 -3.69
N TRP A 14 6.14 7.62 -4.17
CA TRP A 14 6.45 7.76 -5.60
C TRP A 14 7.26 6.57 -6.13
N ILE A 15 8.26 6.16 -5.38
CA ILE A 15 9.09 4.99 -5.70
C ILE A 15 8.24 3.72 -5.72
N ALA A 16 7.38 3.55 -4.70
CA ALA A 16 6.49 2.39 -4.60
C ALA A 16 5.52 2.32 -5.79
N GLU A 17 4.93 3.44 -6.16
CA GLU A 17 4.03 3.50 -7.31
C GLU A 17 4.73 3.07 -8.60
N ARG A 18 5.91 3.62 -8.84
CA ARG A 18 6.70 3.30 -10.03
C ARG A 18 7.10 1.82 -10.05
N TRP A 19 7.50 1.30 -8.90
CA TRP A 19 7.86 -0.10 -8.75
C TRP A 19 6.68 -1.02 -9.09
N LEU A 20 5.47 -0.69 -8.60
CA LEU A 20 4.26 -1.44 -8.88
C LEU A 20 3.90 -1.39 -10.36
N LYS A 21 3.95 -0.21 -10.98
CA LYS A 21 3.65 -0.04 -12.41
C LYS A 21 4.57 -0.89 -13.28
N LEU A 22 5.85 -0.94 -12.95
CA LEU A 22 6.81 -1.75 -13.68
C LEU A 22 6.53 -3.25 -13.56
N ARG A 23 5.72 -3.66 -12.58
CA ARG A 23 5.32 -5.05 -12.36
C ARG A 23 3.88 -5.34 -12.81
N GLY A 24 3.33 -4.46 -13.62
CA GLY A 24 2.04 -4.69 -14.25
C GLY A 24 0.83 -4.22 -13.47
N TRP A 25 1.03 -3.51 -12.36
CA TRP A 25 -0.08 -2.93 -11.62
C TRP A 25 -0.53 -1.60 -12.24
N ALA A 26 -1.85 -1.40 -12.27
CA ALA A 26 -2.43 -0.08 -12.57
C ALA A 26 -2.77 0.60 -11.25
N ILE A 27 -2.52 1.89 -11.16
CA ILE A 27 -2.85 2.65 -9.95
C ILE A 27 -4.25 3.24 -10.14
N LEU A 28 -5.15 2.87 -9.24
CA LEU A 28 -6.54 3.33 -9.26
C LEU A 28 -6.73 4.61 -8.46
N ASP A 29 -6.00 4.75 -7.35
CA ASP A 29 -6.15 5.90 -6.47
C ASP A 29 -4.89 6.13 -5.67
N ARG A 30 -4.66 7.39 -5.27
CA ARG A 30 -3.54 7.81 -4.43
C ARG A 30 -4.09 8.60 -3.28
N ARG A 31 -3.59 8.32 -2.06
CA ARG A 31 -3.96 9.06 -0.86
C ARG A 31 -5.48 9.22 -0.72
N PHE A 32 -6.17 8.11 -0.87
CA PHE A 32 -7.62 8.09 -0.69
C PHE A 32 -7.93 8.36 0.77
N ARG A 33 -8.65 9.44 1.02
CA ARG A 33 -8.95 9.90 2.37
C ARG A 33 -10.32 9.45 2.85
N ASP A 34 -10.34 9.01 4.11
CA ASP A 34 -11.56 8.80 4.89
C ASP A 34 -11.37 9.48 6.25
N GLY A 35 -11.74 10.77 6.34
CA GLY A 35 -11.46 11.58 7.52
C GLY A 35 -9.97 11.85 7.67
N HIS A 36 -9.37 11.37 8.76
CA HIS A 36 -7.95 11.50 9.04
C HIS A 36 -7.13 10.30 8.56
N ARG A 37 -7.76 9.36 7.88
CA ARG A 37 -7.14 8.11 7.46
C ARG A 37 -6.94 8.11 5.97
N ASP A 38 -5.78 7.65 5.54
CA ASP A 38 -5.41 7.57 4.13
C ASP A 38 -5.07 6.15 3.73
N LEU A 39 -5.54 5.76 2.56
CA LEU A 39 -4.93 4.64 1.83
C LEU A 39 -3.85 5.24 0.93
N ASP A 40 -2.62 4.81 1.10
CA ASP A 40 -1.50 5.39 0.34
C ASP A 40 -1.70 5.18 -1.16
N LEU A 41 -1.91 3.93 -1.56
CA LEU A 41 -2.16 3.58 -2.96
C LEU A 41 -3.26 2.52 -3.02
N VAL A 42 -4.07 2.60 -4.06
CA VAL A 42 -4.98 1.52 -4.46
C VAL A 42 -4.56 1.09 -5.85
N ALA A 43 -4.18 -0.16 -5.98
CA ALA A 43 -3.66 -0.70 -7.23
C ALA A 43 -4.46 -1.90 -7.67
N CYS A 44 -4.47 -2.20 -8.96
CA CYS A 44 -5.13 -3.39 -9.45
C CYS A 44 -4.34 -4.04 -10.58
N LYS A 45 -4.60 -5.31 -10.76
CA LYS A 45 -4.13 -6.06 -11.93
C LYS A 45 -5.06 -7.25 -12.18
N ILE A 46 -4.98 -7.78 -13.38
CA ILE A 46 -5.63 -9.04 -13.72
C ILE A 46 -4.54 -10.09 -13.75
N GLU A 47 -4.66 -11.08 -12.86
CA GLU A 47 -3.67 -12.15 -12.77
C GLU A 47 -3.78 -13.08 -13.98
N ALA A 48 -2.66 -13.73 -14.33
CA ALA A 48 -2.60 -14.66 -15.44
C ALA A 48 -3.65 -15.77 -15.29
N GLY A 49 -4.41 -16.02 -16.33
CA GLY A 49 -5.46 -17.04 -16.34
C GLY A 49 -6.76 -16.63 -15.68
N LYS A 50 -6.87 -15.38 -15.23
CA LYS A 50 -8.08 -14.84 -14.60
C LYS A 50 -8.66 -13.71 -15.44
N SER A 51 -9.96 -13.43 -15.25
CA SER A 51 -10.66 -12.34 -15.95
C SER A 51 -11.01 -11.18 -15.04
N ASP A 52 -11.11 -11.42 -13.72
CA ASP A 52 -11.48 -10.42 -12.76
C ASP A 52 -10.24 -9.76 -12.15
N ARG A 53 -10.42 -8.53 -11.68
CA ARG A 53 -9.27 -7.80 -11.16
C ARG A 53 -9.01 -8.12 -9.68
N LEU A 54 -7.74 -8.16 -9.35
CA LEU A 54 -7.26 -8.15 -8.00
C LEU A 54 -6.98 -6.71 -7.61
N VAL A 55 -7.58 -6.23 -6.53
CA VAL A 55 -7.36 -4.89 -5.99
C VAL A 55 -6.53 -4.99 -4.72
N ALA A 56 -5.41 -4.30 -4.70
CA ALA A 56 -4.53 -4.25 -3.52
C ALA A 56 -4.59 -2.85 -2.90
N PHE A 57 -4.84 -2.80 -1.60
CA PHE A 57 -4.67 -1.60 -0.81
C PHE A 57 -3.24 -1.62 -0.29
N VAL A 58 -2.42 -0.71 -0.78
CA VAL A 58 -0.98 -0.75 -0.57
C VAL A 58 -0.58 0.29 0.47
N GLU A 59 -0.06 -0.19 1.59
CA GLU A 59 0.57 0.66 2.59
C GLU A 59 2.04 0.81 2.25
N VAL A 60 2.51 2.04 2.14
CA VAL A 60 3.91 2.32 1.84
C VAL A 60 4.62 2.74 3.13
N ARG A 61 5.67 2.00 3.46
CA ARG A 61 6.52 2.29 4.63
C ARG A 61 7.90 2.64 4.16
N THR A 62 8.26 3.91 4.35
CA THR A 62 9.57 4.41 3.95
C THR A 62 10.40 4.64 5.20
N ARG A 63 11.65 4.20 5.16
CA ARG A 63 12.52 4.25 6.32
C ARG A 63 13.98 4.30 5.88
N PHE A 64 14.83 4.74 6.80
CA PHE A 64 16.26 4.66 6.64
C PHE A 64 16.75 3.24 6.95
N SER A 65 17.83 2.82 6.32
CA SER A 65 18.41 1.48 6.52
C SER A 65 18.86 1.24 7.96
N THR A 66 19.01 2.30 8.74
CA THR A 66 19.39 2.23 10.15
C THR A 66 18.23 2.02 11.10
N ASP A 67 16.99 2.10 10.60
CA ASP A 67 15.79 1.88 11.42
C ASP A 67 15.62 0.39 11.75
N PHE A 68 14.90 0.09 12.84
CA PHE A 68 14.67 -1.28 13.29
C PHE A 68 13.42 -1.90 12.69
N GLY A 69 13.42 -3.23 12.61
CA GLY A 69 12.29 -4.04 12.19
C GLY A 69 12.08 -4.03 10.68
N THR A 70 11.20 -4.89 10.18
CA THR A 70 10.81 -4.87 8.79
C THR A 70 9.66 -3.87 8.57
N PRO A 71 9.51 -3.32 7.36
CA PRO A 71 8.39 -2.42 7.08
C PRO A 71 7.02 -3.01 7.41
N ALA A 72 6.79 -4.28 7.09
CA ALA A 72 5.51 -4.94 7.36
C ALA A 72 5.22 -5.04 8.87
N GLU A 73 6.25 -5.29 9.69
CA GLU A 73 6.11 -5.38 11.14
C GLU A 73 5.68 -4.05 11.76
N THR A 74 5.93 -2.93 11.09
CA THR A 74 5.54 -1.61 11.59
C THR A 74 4.07 -1.31 11.42
N VAL A 75 3.32 -2.15 10.70
CA VAL A 75 1.88 -2.00 10.53
C VAL A 75 1.17 -2.78 11.61
N GLY A 76 0.98 -2.15 12.79
CA GLY A 76 0.32 -2.76 13.93
C GLY A 76 -1.19 -2.92 13.73
N TRP A 77 -1.82 -3.67 14.64
CA TRP A 77 -3.25 -4.01 14.52
C TRP A 77 -4.15 -2.77 14.46
N LYS A 78 -3.79 -1.71 15.16
CA LYS A 78 -4.56 -0.47 15.16
C LYS A 78 -4.57 0.19 13.79
N LYS A 79 -3.39 0.27 13.17
CA LYS A 79 -3.26 0.80 11.81
C LYS A 79 -3.97 -0.11 10.81
N GLN A 80 -3.89 -1.43 10.98
CA GLN A 80 -4.59 -2.38 10.12
C GLN A 80 -6.11 -2.15 10.17
N ARG A 81 -6.67 -1.89 11.34
CA ARG A 81 -8.10 -1.59 11.47
C ARG A 81 -8.48 -0.30 10.77
N GLU A 82 -7.64 0.72 10.87
CA GLU A 82 -7.86 1.98 10.17
C GLU A 82 -7.83 1.79 8.66
N LEU A 83 -6.86 1.03 8.18
CA LEU A 83 -6.76 0.70 6.75
C LEU A 83 -7.99 -0.07 6.27
N ALA A 84 -8.48 -1.02 7.06
CA ALA A 84 -9.69 -1.77 6.71
C ALA A 84 -10.92 -0.86 6.60
N ARG A 85 -11.05 0.12 7.48
CA ARG A 85 -12.15 1.08 7.42
C ARG A 85 -12.10 1.92 6.15
N SER A 86 -10.93 2.44 5.83
CA SER A 86 -10.73 3.23 4.61
C SER A 86 -10.94 2.38 3.35
N ALA A 87 -10.49 1.13 3.37
CA ALA A 87 -10.69 0.19 2.27
C ALA A 87 -12.17 -0.08 2.03
N ARG A 88 -12.96 -0.32 3.10
CA ARG A 88 -14.41 -0.51 2.95
C ARG A 88 -15.09 0.71 2.33
N LYS A 89 -14.65 1.89 2.70
CA LYS A 89 -15.16 3.13 2.12
C LYS A 89 -14.85 3.19 0.62
N TRP A 90 -13.63 2.88 0.25
CA TRP A 90 -13.23 2.85 -1.16
C TRP A 90 -14.04 1.83 -1.94
N ILE A 91 -14.17 0.61 -1.40
CA ILE A 91 -14.92 -0.47 -2.04
C ILE A 91 -16.37 -0.06 -2.28
N SER A 92 -17.01 0.60 -1.31
CA SER A 92 -18.42 0.98 -1.44
C SER A 92 -18.68 1.88 -2.65
N SER A 93 -17.69 2.66 -3.06
CA SER A 93 -17.81 3.61 -4.17
C SER A 93 -17.21 3.13 -5.49
N ASN A 94 -16.37 2.10 -5.46
CA ASN A 94 -15.52 1.77 -6.61
C ASN A 94 -15.54 0.29 -7.02
N ARG A 95 -16.23 -0.55 -6.28
CA ARG A 95 -16.22 -2.00 -6.53
C ARG A 95 -16.76 -2.35 -7.90
N ARG A 96 -16.17 -3.37 -8.49
CA ARG A 96 -16.68 -4.04 -9.69
C ARG A 96 -16.98 -5.49 -9.38
N SER A 97 -17.94 -6.03 -10.10
CA SER A 97 -18.28 -7.46 -9.97
C SER A 97 -17.04 -8.31 -10.20
N GLY A 98 -16.83 -9.30 -9.32
CA GLY A 98 -15.68 -10.21 -9.42
C GLY A 98 -14.39 -9.70 -8.77
N ASP A 99 -14.38 -8.45 -8.29
CA ASP A 99 -13.19 -7.93 -7.60
C ASP A 99 -12.81 -8.79 -6.39
N THR A 100 -11.52 -9.01 -6.22
CA THR A 100 -10.94 -9.53 -4.98
C THR A 100 -10.03 -8.47 -4.38
N TYR A 101 -9.89 -8.48 -3.06
CA TYR A 101 -9.20 -7.45 -2.32
C TYR A 101 -8.17 -8.04 -1.38
N ARG A 102 -7.05 -7.34 -1.23
CA ARG A 102 -6.05 -7.70 -0.24
C ARG A 102 -5.26 -6.46 0.20
N PHE A 103 -4.53 -6.58 1.31
CA PHE A 103 -3.63 -5.55 1.80
C PHE A 103 -2.19 -5.94 1.50
N ASP A 104 -1.46 -5.07 0.86
CA ASP A 104 -0.05 -5.25 0.56
C ASP A 104 0.77 -4.18 1.27
N VAL A 105 1.99 -4.49 1.61
CA VAL A 105 2.95 -3.52 2.16
C VAL A 105 4.13 -3.41 1.21
N VAL A 106 4.47 -2.19 0.84
CA VAL A 106 5.70 -1.89 0.11
C VAL A 106 6.62 -1.12 1.04
N GLY A 107 7.71 -1.74 1.43
CA GLY A 107 8.76 -1.09 2.18
C GLY A 107 9.76 -0.46 1.25
N VAL A 108 10.07 0.81 1.46
CA VAL A 108 11.10 1.54 0.72
C VAL A 108 12.20 1.88 1.72
N ILE A 109 13.35 1.25 1.58
CA ILE A 109 14.46 1.38 2.51
C ILE A 109 15.58 2.17 1.85
N VAL A 110 15.94 3.29 2.43
CA VAL A 110 16.91 4.23 1.88
C VAL A 110 18.15 4.27 2.77
N GLY A 111 19.31 4.12 2.15
CA GLY A 111 20.58 4.25 2.85
C GLY A 111 21.76 3.82 1.99
N GLY A 112 22.94 4.31 2.34
CA GLY A 112 24.18 3.95 1.64
C GLY A 112 24.18 4.26 0.14
N GLY A 113 23.41 5.27 -0.28
CA GLY A 113 23.31 5.64 -1.70
C GLY A 113 22.43 4.71 -2.52
N SER A 114 21.69 3.82 -1.89
CA SER A 114 20.81 2.87 -2.58
C SER A 114 19.40 2.88 -2.01
N VAL A 115 18.48 2.35 -2.80
CA VAL A 115 17.07 2.15 -2.40
C VAL A 115 16.76 0.67 -2.56
N GLN A 116 16.22 0.07 -1.50
CA GLN A 116 15.77 -1.31 -1.52
C GLN A 116 14.26 -1.35 -1.35
N ILE A 117 13.62 -2.26 -2.08
CA ILE A 117 12.18 -2.51 -1.95
C ILE A 117 11.98 -3.85 -1.23
N GLN A 118 11.15 -3.82 -0.20
CA GLN A 118 10.65 -5.03 0.45
C GLN A 118 9.15 -5.09 0.22
N TYR A 119 8.73 -5.92 -0.69
CA TYR A 119 7.32 -6.08 -1.00
C TYR A 119 6.75 -7.29 -0.25
N VAL A 120 5.67 -7.05 0.49
CA VAL A 120 4.95 -8.10 1.20
C VAL A 120 3.51 -8.11 0.66
N PRO A 121 3.22 -8.97 -0.31
CA PRO A 121 1.85 -9.12 -0.80
C PRO A 121 1.02 -9.86 0.25
N ASP A 122 -0.27 -9.52 0.30
CA ASP A 122 -1.21 -10.14 1.24
C ASP A 122 -0.66 -10.13 2.67
N ALA A 123 -0.21 -8.96 3.11
CA ALA A 123 0.58 -8.80 4.32
C ALA A 123 -0.20 -9.04 5.61
N PHE A 124 -1.50 -8.76 5.61
CA PHE A 124 -2.37 -9.01 6.73
C PHE A 124 -3.80 -9.18 6.24
N TRP A 125 -4.61 -9.79 7.09
CA TRP A 125 -5.98 -10.09 6.75
C TRP A 125 -6.89 -9.76 7.91
N LEU A 126 -8.05 -9.14 7.61
CA LEU A 126 -9.03 -8.76 8.61
C LEU A 126 -10.37 -9.39 8.28
N ARG A 127 -10.96 -10.08 9.25
CA ARG A 127 -12.24 -10.79 9.07
C ARG A 127 -13.38 -9.88 8.65
N GLN A 128 -13.35 -8.64 9.12
CA GLN A 128 -14.38 -7.66 8.77
C GLN A 128 -14.31 -7.23 7.31
N PHE A 129 -13.30 -7.67 6.59
CA PHE A 129 -13.06 -7.27 5.22
C PHE A 129 -13.89 -8.05 4.21
N GLY A 130 -14.35 -9.19 4.62
CA GLY A 130 -15.15 -10.07 3.76
C GLY A 130 -16.51 -9.51 3.39
#